data_91e06dc9d2fb2b3ecb5a35e388580d82
#
_entry.id   91e06dc9d2fb2b3ecb5a35e388580d82
#
_cell.length_a   1.000
_cell.length_b   1.000
_cell.length_c   1.000
_cell.angle_alpha   90.00
_cell.angle_beta   90.00
_cell.angle_gamma   90.00
#
_symmetry.space_group_name_H-M   'P 1'
#
loop_
_entity.id
_entity.type
_entity.pdbx_description
1 polymer ?
#
loop_
_entity_poly.entity_id
_entity_poly.type
_entity_poly.pdbx_seq_one_letter_code
_entity_poly.pdbx_strand_id
1 'polypeptide(L)' 'MADYQSMYYILCKAASKAIDAPPKEAKQILRKALCEVEDIYVLTCEADEE' A
#
# COMPACT_ATOMS: atom_id res chain seq x y z
N MET A 1 4.92 -11.62 11.66
CA MET A 1 4.38 -11.85 10.36
C MET A 1 3.83 -10.60 9.76
N ALA A 2 3.96 -10.45 8.47
CA ALA A 2 3.45 -9.27 7.80
C ALA A 2 1.92 -9.33 7.70
N ASP A 3 1.28 -8.18 7.77
CA ASP A 3 -0.17 -8.10 7.67
C ASP A 3 -0.55 -7.97 6.20
N TYR A 4 -0.50 -9.06 5.49
CA TYR A 4 -0.75 -9.03 4.05
C TYR A 4 -2.19 -8.69 3.71
N GLN A 5 -3.12 -8.97 4.58
CA GLN A 5 -4.51 -8.64 4.33
C GLN A 5 -4.72 -7.14 4.26
N SER A 6 -4.15 -6.40 5.20
CA SER A 6 -4.26 -4.95 5.19
C SER A 6 -3.54 -4.37 3.99
N MET A 7 -2.36 -4.92 3.67
CA MET A 7 -1.59 -4.45 2.54
C MET A 7 -2.36 -4.67 1.24
N TYR A 8 -2.95 -5.82 1.10
CA TYR A 8 -3.73 -6.15 -0.09
C TYR A 8 -4.91 -5.21 -0.23
N TYR A 9 -5.61 -4.96 0.87
CA TYR A 9 -6.76 -4.08 0.86
C TYR A 9 -6.38 -2.67 0.43
N ILE A 10 -5.29 -2.16 0.97
CA ILE A 10 -4.82 -0.83 0.63
C ILE A 10 -4.48 -0.73 -0.86
N LEU A 11 -3.78 -1.73 -1.37
CA LEU A 11 -3.40 -1.73 -2.77
C LEU A 11 -4.59 -1.84 -3.70
N CYS A 12 -5.54 -2.69 -3.37
CA CYS A 12 -6.74 -2.84 -4.18
C CYS A 12 -7.55 -1.55 -4.20
N LYS A 13 -7.67 -0.91 -3.05
CA LYS A 13 -8.42 0.32 -2.95
C LYS A 13 -7.74 1.42 -3.75
N ALA A 14 -6.42 1.51 -3.64
CA ALA A 14 -5.66 2.52 -4.36
C ALA A 14 -5.74 2.28 -5.87
N ALA A 15 -5.64 1.04 -6.30
CA ALA A 15 -5.72 0.73 -7.72
C ALA A 15 -7.08 1.09 -8.27
N SER A 16 -8.13 0.83 -7.51
CA SER A 16 -9.48 1.14 -7.94
C SER A 16 -9.65 2.65 -8.12
N LYS A 17 -9.11 3.43 -7.20
CA LYS A 17 -9.18 4.87 -7.30
C LYS A 17 -8.33 5.38 -8.46
N ALA A 18 -7.16 4.79 -8.65
CA ALA A 18 -6.25 5.22 -9.69
C ALA A 18 -6.83 4.99 -11.08
N ILE A 19 -7.60 3.96 -11.26
CA ILE A 19 -8.21 3.67 -12.54
C ILE A 19 -9.11 4.80 -12.98
N ASP A 20 -9.83 5.41 -12.04
CA ASP A 20 -10.74 6.49 -12.35
C ASP A 20 -10.12 7.87 -12.28
N ALA A 21 -8.88 7.98 -11.90
CA ALA A 21 -8.23 9.27 -11.71
C ALA A 21 -7.39 9.66 -12.91
N PRO A 22 -7.11 10.95 -13.08
CA PRO A 22 -6.20 11.39 -14.14
C PRO A 22 -4.81 10.80 -13.90
N PRO A 23 -3.99 10.67 -14.95
CA PRO A 23 -2.67 10.04 -14.80
C PRO A 23 -1.81 10.62 -13.71
N LYS A 24 -1.84 11.93 -13.52
CA LYS A 24 -1.02 12.54 -12.49
C LYS A 24 -1.48 12.13 -11.11
N GLU A 25 -2.77 12.13 -10.88
CA GLU A 25 -3.30 11.77 -9.59
C GLU A 25 -3.18 10.28 -9.35
N ALA A 26 -3.36 9.49 -10.41
CA ALA A 26 -3.22 8.05 -10.28
C ALA A 26 -1.84 7.71 -9.77
N LYS A 27 -0.82 8.38 -10.28
CA LYS A 27 0.53 8.13 -9.86
C LYS A 27 0.72 8.45 -8.39
N GLN A 28 0.15 9.56 -7.94
CA GLN A 28 0.26 9.95 -6.55
C GLN A 28 -0.50 8.99 -5.64
N ILE A 29 -1.67 8.55 -6.07
CA ILE A 29 -2.46 7.61 -5.30
C ILE A 29 -1.69 6.32 -5.10
N LEU A 30 -1.09 5.80 -6.17
CA LEU A 30 -0.35 4.56 -6.08
C LEU A 30 0.92 4.72 -5.25
N ARG A 31 1.60 5.85 -5.39
CA ARG A 31 2.81 6.08 -4.61
C ARG A 31 2.49 6.15 -3.12
N LYS A 32 1.41 6.83 -2.77
CA LYS A 32 1.02 6.93 -1.38
C LYS A 32 0.65 5.56 -0.83
N ALA A 33 -0.07 4.76 -1.63
CA ALA A 33 -0.45 3.43 -1.20
C ALA A 33 0.78 2.56 -0.97
N LEU A 34 1.78 2.68 -1.83
CA LEU A 34 3.00 1.92 -1.65
C LEU A 34 3.70 2.29 -0.36
N CYS A 35 3.72 3.58 -0.04
CA CYS A 35 4.33 4.01 1.21
C CYS A 35 3.60 3.43 2.41
N GLU A 36 2.27 3.42 2.36
CA GLU A 36 1.49 2.88 3.47
C GLU A 36 1.71 1.39 3.61
N VAL A 37 1.80 0.69 2.49
CA VAL A 37 2.05 -0.74 2.51
C VAL A 37 3.42 -1.03 3.09
N GLU A 38 4.41 -0.23 2.72
CA GLU A 38 5.75 -0.42 3.24
C GLU A 38 5.79 -0.19 4.74
N ASP A 39 5.06 0.80 5.21
CA ASP A 39 5.00 1.06 6.64
C ASP A 39 4.40 -0.13 7.37
N ILE A 40 3.31 -0.68 6.83
CA ILE A 40 2.67 -1.82 7.45
C ILE A 40 3.63 -3.01 7.45
N TYR A 41 4.32 -3.21 6.35
CA TYR A 41 5.25 -4.33 6.25
C TYR A 41 6.35 -4.21 7.30
N VAL A 42 6.93 -3.03 7.43
CA VAL A 42 7.99 -2.80 8.39
C VAL A 42 7.48 -3.02 9.80
N LEU A 43 6.31 -2.45 10.13
CA LEU A 43 5.78 -2.57 11.47
C LEU A 43 5.41 -3.98 11.84
N THR A 44 4.85 -4.73 10.89
CA THR A 44 4.40 -6.07 11.20
C THR A 44 5.48 -7.12 11.05
N CYS A 45 6.57 -6.81 10.33
CA CYS A 45 7.66 -7.75 10.20
C CYS A 45 8.83 -7.44 11.09
N GLU A 46 8.79 -6.32 11.77
CA GLU A 46 9.90 -5.89 12.55
C GLU A 46 10.28 -6.87 13.60
N ALA A 47 9.33 -7.51 14.19
CA ALA A 47 9.60 -8.47 15.24
C ALA A 47 10.31 -9.69 14.71
N ASP A 48 10.14 -10.01 13.46
CA ASP A 48 10.76 -11.16 12.88
C ASP A 48 12.15 -10.93 12.44
N GLU A 49 12.64 -9.76 12.49
CA GLU A 49 13.90 -9.51 11.98
C GLU A 49 14.95 -10.04 12.68
N GLU A 50 15.35 -10.51 12.85
CA GLU A 50 16.30 -11.10 13.43
C GLU A 50 17.11 -10.82 13.59
#